data_cfb1348dc12eda37b90e3d614a1bed33
#
_entry.id   cfb1348dc12eda37b90e3d614a1bed33
#
_cell.length_a   1.000
_cell.length_b   1.000
_cell.length_c   1.000
_cell.angle_alpha   90.00
_cell.angle_beta   90.00
_cell.angle_gamma   90.00
#
_symmetry.space_group_name_H-M   'P 1'
#
loop_
_entity.id
_entity.type
_entity.pdbx_description
1 polymer ?
#
loop_
_entity_poly.entity_id
_entity_poly.type
_entity_poly.pdbx_seq_one_letter_code
_entity_poly.pdbx_strand_id
1 'polypeptide(L)'
;MSKTWIITGASAGGIGEGIARAVLSNGDNAVITARSLSKLEPIAKDYPETCFPLTLDMSNREQMKEVVAKTVEKFGTVDVLINNAGHGYRSSVEEGEDEAIRELFETNLFGPINMIKEVLPILREKGAGVIMNTTSIAAERSAIASGYYAASKAALDLLTDGLAKEVGPLGIKVMVIEPGAFRTHFYDEAYKAAPLKVDAYKDTTWKRAQAVNQRQQPGNPAKAGELIYKMAYEEEAPFRLLLGADAVNAVVSTAEGRIAEANKFAEFSKSTGFDE
;
A
#
# COMPACT_ATOMS: atom_id res chain seq x y z
N MET A 1 -10.48 -13.66 21.13
CA MET A 1 -11.12 -14.18 19.91
C MET A 1 -10.19 -13.90 18.74
N SER A 2 -10.08 -14.84 17.80
CA SER A 2 -9.34 -14.65 16.56
C SER A 2 -9.97 -13.56 15.71
N LYS A 3 -9.16 -12.71 15.06
CA LYS A 3 -9.63 -11.70 14.10
C LYS A 3 -9.66 -12.28 12.70
N THR A 4 -10.52 -11.72 11.86
CA THR A 4 -10.62 -12.05 10.43
C THR A 4 -10.06 -10.91 9.60
N TRP A 5 -9.04 -11.22 8.80
CA TRP A 5 -8.29 -10.29 7.97
C TRP A 5 -8.61 -10.49 6.50
N ILE A 6 -8.74 -9.40 5.75
CA ILE A 6 -8.67 -9.41 4.28
C ILE A 6 -7.35 -8.77 3.88
N ILE A 7 -6.51 -9.50 3.14
CA ILE A 7 -5.18 -9.06 2.70
C ILE A 7 -5.13 -9.08 1.18
N THR A 8 -5.08 -7.92 0.56
CA THR A 8 -4.99 -7.85 -0.90
C THR A 8 -3.54 -7.97 -1.37
N GLY A 9 -3.31 -8.67 -2.50
CA GLY A 9 -1.97 -8.81 -3.06
C GLY A 9 -1.02 -9.68 -2.21
N ALA A 10 -1.50 -10.81 -1.71
CA ALA A 10 -0.73 -11.73 -0.86
C ALA A 10 0.06 -12.79 -1.63
N SER A 11 0.41 -12.54 -2.90
CA SER A 11 1.24 -13.47 -3.69
C SER A 11 2.57 -13.78 -3.01
N ALA A 12 3.03 -15.02 -3.17
CA ALA A 12 4.31 -15.49 -2.65
C ALA A 12 5.47 -14.56 -3.03
N GLY A 13 6.43 -14.34 -2.12
CA GLY A 13 7.60 -13.47 -2.29
C GLY A 13 7.36 -11.97 -2.06
N GLY A 14 6.16 -11.56 -1.60
CA GLY A 14 5.81 -10.17 -1.30
C GLY A 14 5.63 -9.86 0.18
N ILE A 15 5.45 -8.57 0.52
CA ILE A 15 5.07 -8.14 1.87
C ILE A 15 3.72 -8.76 2.25
N GLY A 16 2.79 -8.87 1.30
CA GLY A 16 1.48 -9.48 1.53
C GLY A 16 1.55 -10.94 2.00
N GLU A 17 2.50 -11.75 1.49
CA GLU A 17 2.77 -13.08 2.04
C GLU A 17 3.27 -12.99 3.47
N GLY A 18 4.22 -12.07 3.75
CA GLY A 18 4.73 -11.87 5.11
C GLY A 18 3.62 -11.54 6.09
N ILE A 19 2.68 -10.67 5.71
CA ILE A 19 1.50 -10.33 6.52
C ILE A 19 0.61 -11.55 6.71
N ALA A 20 0.27 -12.27 5.64
CA ALA A 20 -0.59 -13.44 5.70
C ALA A 20 -0.04 -14.52 6.63
N ARG A 21 1.26 -14.82 6.50
CA ARG A 21 1.92 -15.81 7.37
C ARG A 21 1.97 -15.36 8.84
N ALA A 22 2.23 -14.09 9.11
CA ALA A 22 2.19 -13.56 10.47
C ALA A 22 0.79 -13.66 11.09
N VAL A 23 -0.26 -13.33 10.34
CA VAL A 23 -1.66 -13.44 10.78
C VAL A 23 -2.01 -14.90 11.11
N LEU A 24 -1.74 -15.81 10.17
CA LEU A 24 -2.11 -17.22 10.28
C LEU A 24 -1.33 -17.96 11.38
N SER A 25 -0.03 -17.68 11.53
CA SER A 25 0.81 -18.30 12.57
C SER A 25 0.43 -17.85 13.99
N ASN A 26 -0.24 -16.72 14.13
CA ASN A 26 -0.77 -16.25 15.41
C ASN A 26 -2.23 -16.69 15.68
N GLY A 27 -2.80 -17.53 14.83
CA GLY A 27 -4.13 -18.14 15.05
C GLY A 27 -5.31 -17.27 14.62
N ASP A 28 -5.08 -16.21 13.85
CA ASP A 28 -6.12 -15.42 13.21
C ASP A 28 -6.53 -16.01 11.85
N ASN A 29 -7.67 -15.62 11.33
CA ASN A 29 -8.15 -15.99 10.00
C ASN A 29 -7.64 -15.00 8.95
N ALA A 30 -7.22 -15.49 7.80
CA ALA A 30 -6.79 -14.64 6.68
C ALA A 30 -7.49 -15.02 5.38
N VAL A 31 -8.27 -14.10 4.82
CA VAL A 31 -8.67 -14.12 3.42
C VAL A 31 -7.57 -13.44 2.63
N ILE A 32 -6.85 -14.22 1.82
CA ILE A 32 -5.74 -13.76 1.02
C ILE A 32 -6.14 -13.68 -0.44
N THR A 33 -5.74 -12.60 -1.13
CA THR A 33 -6.15 -12.42 -2.50
C THR A 33 -4.99 -12.14 -3.45
N ALA A 34 -5.13 -12.61 -4.69
CA ALA A 34 -4.28 -12.32 -5.83
C ALA A 34 -5.04 -12.50 -7.14
N ARG A 35 -4.51 -12.03 -8.27
CA ARG A 35 -5.09 -12.26 -9.60
C ARG A 35 -5.07 -13.74 -10.02
N SER A 36 -4.19 -14.55 -9.43
CA SER A 36 -4.09 -16.00 -9.69
C SER A 36 -4.04 -16.77 -8.38
N LEU A 37 -4.95 -17.75 -8.22
CA LEU A 37 -5.00 -18.62 -7.04
C LEU A 37 -3.71 -19.43 -6.86
N SER A 38 -3.05 -19.85 -7.94
CA SER A 38 -1.80 -20.62 -7.87
C SER A 38 -0.68 -19.90 -7.10
N LYS A 39 -0.70 -18.55 -7.08
CA LYS A 39 0.24 -17.75 -6.30
C LYS A 39 -0.07 -17.72 -4.79
N LEU A 40 -1.24 -18.21 -4.39
CA LEU A 40 -1.72 -18.26 -2.99
C LEU A 40 -1.65 -19.67 -2.40
N GLU A 41 -1.64 -20.71 -3.25
CA GLU A 41 -1.66 -22.13 -2.84
C GLU A 41 -0.60 -22.49 -1.78
N PRO A 42 0.68 -22.01 -1.88
CA PRO A 42 1.69 -22.35 -0.88
C PRO A 42 1.30 -21.90 0.54
N ILE A 43 0.64 -20.74 0.66
CA ILE A 43 0.19 -20.23 1.97
C ILE A 43 -1.04 -21.01 2.43
N ALA A 44 -2.03 -21.17 1.54
CA ALA A 44 -3.28 -21.86 1.87
C ALA A 44 -3.06 -23.32 2.28
N LYS A 45 -2.11 -24.01 1.66
CA LYS A 45 -1.75 -25.39 2.00
C LYS A 45 -1.17 -25.53 3.40
N ASP A 46 -0.42 -24.54 3.87
CA ASP A 46 0.18 -24.55 5.21
C ASP A 46 -0.87 -24.27 6.30
N TYR A 47 -2.01 -23.62 5.96
CA TYR A 47 -3.04 -23.19 6.92
C TYR A 47 -4.46 -23.47 6.38
N PRO A 48 -4.86 -24.74 6.17
CA PRO A 48 -6.09 -25.08 5.45
C PRO A 48 -7.39 -24.63 6.14
N GLU A 49 -7.39 -24.50 7.47
CA GLU A 49 -8.58 -24.15 8.25
C GLU A 49 -8.79 -22.62 8.37
N THR A 50 -7.71 -21.88 8.49
CA THR A 50 -7.72 -20.43 8.81
C THR A 50 -7.38 -19.55 7.61
N CYS A 51 -6.82 -20.10 6.54
CA CYS A 51 -6.52 -19.40 5.30
C CYS A 51 -7.61 -19.61 4.25
N PHE A 52 -8.09 -18.53 3.64
CA PHE A 52 -9.07 -18.59 2.56
C PHE A 52 -8.57 -17.83 1.32
N PRO A 53 -8.02 -18.51 0.31
CA PRO A 53 -7.52 -17.87 -0.89
C PRO A 53 -8.67 -17.56 -1.86
N LEU A 54 -8.72 -16.32 -2.36
CA LEU A 54 -9.69 -15.86 -3.35
C LEU A 54 -8.99 -15.08 -4.49
N THR A 55 -9.57 -15.17 -5.69
CA THR A 55 -9.14 -14.36 -6.82
C THR A 55 -9.66 -12.93 -6.66
N LEU A 56 -8.78 -11.94 -6.87
CA LEU A 56 -9.15 -10.53 -6.88
C LEU A 56 -8.27 -9.76 -7.85
N ASP A 57 -8.91 -9.07 -8.79
CA ASP A 57 -8.34 -7.97 -9.55
C ASP A 57 -8.80 -6.65 -8.91
N MET A 58 -7.85 -5.79 -8.55
CA MET A 58 -8.15 -4.51 -7.89
C MET A 58 -8.86 -3.49 -8.79
N SER A 59 -9.03 -3.77 -10.07
CA SER A 59 -9.88 -3.00 -10.99
C SER A 59 -11.33 -3.53 -11.08
N ASN A 60 -11.61 -4.71 -10.51
CA ASN A 60 -12.91 -5.37 -10.60
C ASN A 60 -13.73 -5.23 -9.31
N ARG A 61 -14.65 -4.27 -9.30
CA ARG A 61 -15.47 -3.97 -8.12
C ARG A 61 -16.41 -5.12 -7.72
N GLU A 62 -16.92 -5.90 -8.67
CA GLU A 62 -17.80 -7.03 -8.35
C GLU A 62 -17.02 -8.14 -7.64
N GLN A 63 -15.77 -8.42 -8.03
CA GLN A 63 -14.92 -9.33 -7.28
C GLN A 63 -14.63 -8.84 -5.85
N MET A 64 -14.49 -7.52 -5.64
CA MET A 64 -14.33 -6.97 -4.28
C MET A 64 -15.54 -7.27 -3.40
N LYS A 65 -16.74 -7.04 -3.90
CA LYS A 65 -18.00 -7.38 -3.19
C LYS A 65 -18.07 -8.87 -2.86
N GLU A 66 -17.72 -9.71 -3.84
CA GLU A 66 -17.70 -11.16 -3.68
C GLU A 66 -16.69 -11.61 -2.61
N VAL A 67 -15.48 -11.03 -2.59
CA VAL A 67 -14.47 -11.30 -1.57
C VAL A 67 -14.99 -10.97 -0.18
N VAL A 68 -15.60 -9.79 0.00
CA VAL A 68 -16.14 -9.37 1.30
C VAL A 68 -17.31 -10.28 1.71
N ALA A 69 -18.25 -10.57 0.80
CA ALA A 69 -19.40 -11.44 1.08
C ALA A 69 -18.95 -12.86 1.50
N LYS A 70 -18.03 -13.48 0.75
CA LYS A 70 -17.47 -14.79 1.07
C LYS A 70 -16.67 -14.80 2.37
N THR A 71 -16.02 -13.68 2.71
CA THR A 71 -15.33 -13.53 4.01
C THR A 71 -16.33 -13.60 5.16
N VAL A 72 -17.41 -12.84 5.06
CA VAL A 72 -18.49 -12.85 6.07
C VAL A 72 -19.20 -14.20 6.13
N GLU A 73 -19.48 -14.82 5.00
CA GLU A 73 -20.07 -16.17 4.95
C GLU A 73 -19.21 -17.21 5.68
N LYS A 74 -17.89 -17.19 5.46
CA LYS A 74 -16.96 -18.18 6.02
C LYS A 74 -16.60 -17.92 7.48
N PHE A 75 -16.35 -16.67 7.85
CA PHE A 75 -15.79 -16.31 9.17
C PHE A 75 -16.71 -15.44 10.02
N GLY A 76 -17.88 -15.07 9.54
CA GLY A 76 -18.89 -14.31 10.25
C GLY A 76 -18.65 -12.80 10.32
N THR A 77 -17.44 -12.33 10.02
CA THR A 77 -17.08 -10.89 10.15
C THR A 77 -15.85 -10.54 9.32
N VAL A 78 -15.58 -9.24 9.21
CA VAL A 78 -14.27 -8.67 8.87
C VAL A 78 -13.81 -7.81 10.04
N ASP A 79 -12.56 -7.95 10.47
CA ASP A 79 -11.95 -7.16 11.53
C ASP A 79 -10.85 -6.23 11.03
N VAL A 80 -10.08 -6.71 10.04
CA VAL A 80 -8.93 -5.98 9.50
C VAL A 80 -8.93 -6.04 7.98
N LEU A 81 -8.78 -4.90 7.35
CA LEU A 81 -8.52 -4.77 5.92
C LEU A 81 -7.09 -4.28 5.69
N ILE A 82 -6.30 -5.05 4.92
CA ILE A 82 -4.99 -4.63 4.43
C ILE A 82 -5.05 -4.45 2.92
N ASN A 83 -5.05 -3.21 2.46
CA ASN A 83 -4.86 -2.86 1.06
C ASN A 83 -3.35 -2.85 0.75
N ASN A 84 -2.81 -4.02 0.37
CA ASN A 84 -1.40 -4.17 0.05
C ASN A 84 -1.14 -4.38 -1.46
N ALA A 85 -2.13 -4.78 -2.23
CA ALA A 85 -2.00 -4.93 -3.68
C ALA A 85 -1.55 -3.62 -4.34
N GLY A 86 -0.61 -3.72 -5.27
CA GLY A 86 -0.11 -2.58 -6.01
C GLY A 86 1.00 -2.96 -6.97
N HIS A 87 1.27 -2.08 -7.91
CA HIS A 87 2.39 -2.22 -8.83
C HIS A 87 3.08 -0.88 -9.09
N GLY A 88 4.27 -0.93 -9.69
CA GLY A 88 5.03 0.26 -10.08
C GLY A 88 4.95 0.53 -11.57
N TYR A 89 5.27 1.77 -11.94
CA TYR A 89 5.43 2.21 -13.32
C TYR A 89 6.61 3.16 -13.45
N ARG A 90 7.46 2.93 -14.44
CA ARG A 90 8.64 3.74 -14.71
C ARG A 90 8.53 4.45 -16.05
N SER A 91 8.58 5.77 -16.02
CA SER A 91 8.62 6.62 -17.22
C SER A 91 9.10 8.03 -16.86
N SER A 92 9.55 8.80 -17.85
CA SER A 92 9.44 10.25 -17.72
C SER A 92 7.98 10.66 -17.69
N VAL A 93 7.68 11.87 -17.25
CA VAL A 93 6.29 12.37 -17.30
C VAL A 93 5.81 12.50 -18.76
N GLU A 94 6.71 12.88 -19.67
CA GLU A 94 6.39 13.07 -21.09
C GLU A 94 6.14 11.75 -21.83
N GLU A 95 6.84 10.67 -21.48
CA GLU A 95 6.77 9.38 -22.18
C GLU A 95 5.74 8.40 -21.57
N GLY A 96 5.09 8.78 -20.49
CA GLY A 96 4.10 7.94 -19.83
C GLY A 96 2.91 7.63 -20.74
N GLU A 97 2.53 6.35 -20.81
CA GLU A 97 1.40 5.88 -21.60
C GLU A 97 0.11 6.00 -20.79
N ASP A 98 -0.89 6.71 -21.33
CA ASP A 98 -2.14 7.04 -20.63
C ASP A 98 -2.87 5.80 -20.07
N GLU A 99 -2.91 4.71 -20.83
CA GLU A 99 -3.58 3.48 -20.39
C GLU A 99 -2.84 2.84 -19.20
N ALA A 100 -1.50 2.77 -19.26
CA ALA A 100 -0.69 2.23 -18.18
C ALA A 100 -0.77 3.09 -16.91
N ILE A 101 -0.85 4.42 -17.08
CA ILE A 101 -1.05 5.35 -15.97
C ILE A 101 -2.43 5.15 -15.34
N ARG A 102 -3.50 5.02 -16.13
CA ARG A 102 -4.85 4.75 -15.63
C ARG A 102 -4.90 3.42 -14.86
N GLU A 103 -4.33 2.35 -15.43
CA GLU A 103 -4.23 1.03 -14.77
C GLU A 103 -3.48 1.12 -13.43
N LEU A 104 -2.40 1.93 -13.38
CA LEU A 104 -1.66 2.17 -12.15
C LEU A 104 -2.54 2.79 -11.07
N PHE A 105 -3.31 3.83 -11.41
CA PHE A 105 -4.20 4.50 -10.46
C PHE A 105 -5.40 3.63 -10.10
N GLU A 106 -5.96 2.86 -11.03
CA GLU A 106 -7.01 1.88 -10.73
C GLU A 106 -6.54 0.89 -9.67
N THR A 107 -5.34 0.31 -9.82
CA THR A 107 -4.82 -0.66 -8.88
C THR A 107 -4.38 -0.05 -7.55
N ASN A 108 -3.62 1.06 -7.59
CA ASN A 108 -2.94 1.61 -6.41
C ASN A 108 -3.81 2.56 -5.58
N LEU A 109 -4.87 3.15 -6.16
CA LEU A 109 -5.72 4.15 -5.51
C LEU A 109 -7.20 3.74 -5.51
N PHE A 110 -7.82 3.57 -6.68
CA PHE A 110 -9.26 3.34 -6.75
C PHE A 110 -9.65 1.95 -6.22
N GLY A 111 -8.81 0.94 -6.43
CA GLY A 111 -9.00 -0.40 -5.86
C GLY A 111 -9.06 -0.39 -4.32
N PRO A 112 -8.05 0.16 -3.62
CA PRO A 112 -8.10 0.39 -2.17
C PRO A 112 -9.34 1.16 -1.71
N ILE A 113 -9.71 2.26 -2.40
CA ILE A 113 -10.92 3.03 -2.10
C ILE A 113 -12.18 2.13 -2.17
N ASN A 114 -12.29 1.34 -3.22
CA ASN A 114 -13.43 0.46 -3.40
C ASN A 114 -13.47 -0.65 -2.34
N MET A 115 -12.34 -1.28 -2.00
CA MET A 115 -12.28 -2.25 -0.89
C MET A 115 -12.69 -1.63 0.44
N ILE A 116 -12.24 -0.39 0.73
CA ILE A 116 -12.65 0.35 1.93
C ILE A 116 -14.17 0.53 1.94
N LYS A 117 -14.77 0.95 0.84
CA LYS A 117 -16.22 1.15 0.73
C LYS A 117 -17.03 -0.13 0.97
N GLU A 118 -16.51 -1.28 0.55
CA GLU A 118 -17.19 -2.57 0.77
C GLU A 118 -17.04 -3.08 2.22
N VAL A 119 -15.90 -2.83 2.88
CA VAL A 119 -15.64 -3.30 4.25
C VAL A 119 -16.16 -2.34 5.33
N LEU A 120 -16.12 -1.03 5.07
CA LEU A 120 -16.42 -0.01 6.05
C LEU A 120 -17.82 -0.12 6.70
N PRO A 121 -18.91 -0.49 6.00
CA PRO A 121 -20.21 -0.70 6.62
C PRO A 121 -20.18 -1.75 7.76
N ILE A 122 -19.43 -2.85 7.57
CA ILE A 122 -19.29 -3.93 8.55
C ILE A 122 -18.53 -3.41 9.78
N LEU A 123 -17.40 -2.72 9.59
CA LEU A 123 -16.62 -2.17 10.70
C LEU A 123 -17.39 -1.10 11.46
N ARG A 124 -18.13 -0.25 10.76
CA ARG A 124 -18.97 0.80 11.37
C ARG A 124 -20.11 0.23 12.20
N GLU A 125 -20.82 -0.78 11.71
CA GLU A 125 -21.87 -1.46 12.47
C GLU A 125 -21.31 -2.11 13.75
N LYS A 126 -20.11 -2.68 13.64
CA LYS A 126 -19.39 -3.28 14.77
C LYS A 126 -18.86 -2.24 15.77
N GLY A 127 -18.63 -1.00 15.35
CA GLY A 127 -17.97 0.04 16.15
C GLY A 127 -16.50 -0.25 16.45
N ALA A 128 -15.84 -1.11 15.65
CA ALA A 128 -14.45 -1.51 15.82
C ALA A 128 -13.88 -2.08 14.54
N GLY A 129 -12.58 -1.92 14.31
CA GLY A 129 -11.87 -2.50 13.19
C GLY A 129 -10.57 -1.79 12.88
N VAL A 130 -9.84 -2.34 11.92
CA VAL A 130 -8.55 -1.77 11.47
C VAL A 130 -8.51 -1.73 9.95
N ILE A 131 -8.13 -0.60 9.37
CA ILE A 131 -7.84 -0.45 7.94
C ILE A 131 -6.40 -0.01 7.79
N MET A 132 -5.62 -0.73 7.01
CA MET A 132 -4.24 -0.37 6.69
C MET A 132 -4.05 -0.29 5.18
N ASN A 133 -3.51 0.82 4.71
CA ASN A 133 -3.22 1.04 3.30
C ASN A 133 -1.70 1.07 3.08
N THR A 134 -1.20 0.17 2.24
CA THR A 134 0.21 0.14 1.88
C THR A 134 0.50 1.19 0.82
N THR A 135 1.17 2.25 1.24
CA THR A 135 1.68 3.30 0.38
C THR A 135 3.15 3.03 0.01
N SER A 136 4.05 3.92 0.26
CA SER A 136 5.49 3.82 0.04
C SER A 136 6.17 5.09 0.54
N ILE A 137 7.47 5.05 0.81
CA ILE A 137 8.29 6.27 0.90
C ILE A 137 8.19 7.17 -0.34
N ALA A 138 7.73 6.62 -1.46
CA ALA A 138 7.44 7.37 -2.68
C ALA A 138 6.25 8.34 -2.52
N ALA A 139 5.39 8.15 -1.52
CA ALA A 139 4.34 9.11 -1.17
C ALA A 139 4.92 10.44 -0.64
N GLU A 140 6.05 10.37 0.04
CA GLU A 140 6.73 11.53 0.62
C GLU A 140 7.63 12.27 -0.38
N ARG A 141 8.26 11.53 -1.30
CA ARG A 141 9.16 12.08 -2.32
C ARG A 141 9.19 11.19 -3.55
N SER A 142 9.23 11.80 -4.74
CA SER A 142 9.44 11.06 -5.97
C SER A 142 10.92 10.82 -6.26
N ALA A 143 11.21 9.78 -7.04
CA ALA A 143 12.50 9.55 -7.66
C ALA A 143 12.39 9.71 -9.18
N ILE A 144 13.53 9.87 -9.88
CA ILE A 144 13.59 9.86 -11.34
C ILE A 144 12.87 8.61 -11.86
N ALA A 145 12.08 8.74 -12.89
CA ALA A 145 11.28 7.70 -13.53
C ALA A 145 10.12 7.15 -12.66
N SER A 146 9.77 7.75 -11.54
CA SER A 146 8.75 7.23 -10.62
C SER A 146 7.61 8.22 -10.34
N GLY A 147 7.47 9.30 -11.13
CA GLY A 147 6.50 10.36 -10.89
C GLY A 147 5.07 9.86 -10.74
N TYR A 148 4.57 9.06 -11.66
CA TYR A 148 3.20 8.52 -11.64
C TYR A 148 2.98 7.55 -10.47
N TYR A 149 3.96 6.68 -10.19
CA TYR A 149 3.88 5.79 -9.03
C TYR A 149 3.83 6.58 -7.72
N ALA A 150 4.72 7.57 -7.56
CA ALA A 150 4.74 8.45 -6.41
C ALA A 150 3.41 9.19 -6.22
N ALA A 151 2.86 9.74 -7.32
CA ALA A 151 1.56 10.41 -7.30
C ALA A 151 0.43 9.48 -6.84
N SER A 152 0.38 8.23 -7.34
CA SER A 152 -0.63 7.26 -6.92
C SER A 152 -0.54 6.90 -5.43
N LYS A 153 0.69 6.79 -4.88
CA LYS A 153 0.91 6.50 -3.47
C LYS A 153 0.65 7.70 -2.56
N ALA A 154 1.03 8.91 -2.99
CA ALA A 154 0.70 10.15 -2.27
C ALA A 154 -0.81 10.41 -2.23
N ALA A 155 -1.54 10.12 -3.31
CA ALA A 155 -3.00 10.22 -3.31
C ALA A 155 -3.65 9.26 -2.31
N LEU A 156 -3.17 8.01 -2.23
CA LEU A 156 -3.66 7.03 -1.25
C LEU A 156 -3.31 7.44 0.18
N ASP A 157 -2.12 8.00 0.41
CA ASP A 157 -1.68 8.47 1.73
C ASP A 157 -2.61 9.56 2.28
N LEU A 158 -2.82 10.64 1.50
CA LEU A 158 -3.68 11.74 1.92
C LEU A 158 -5.15 11.35 2.04
N LEU A 159 -5.64 10.45 1.18
CA LEU A 159 -6.98 9.89 1.33
C LEU A 159 -7.11 9.11 2.64
N THR A 160 -6.08 8.35 2.99
CA THR A 160 -6.06 7.57 4.25
C THR A 160 -6.03 8.48 5.48
N ASP A 161 -5.33 9.63 5.41
CA ASP A 161 -5.35 10.64 6.47
C ASP A 161 -6.75 11.23 6.68
N GLY A 162 -7.46 11.55 5.59
CA GLY A 162 -8.87 11.97 5.64
C GLY A 162 -9.76 10.90 6.27
N LEU A 163 -9.65 9.66 5.78
CA LEU A 163 -10.42 8.52 6.29
C LEU A 163 -10.19 8.31 7.81
N ALA A 164 -8.95 8.42 8.28
CA ALA A 164 -8.64 8.25 9.70
C ALA A 164 -9.40 9.24 10.59
N LYS A 165 -9.54 10.48 10.14
CA LYS A 165 -10.29 11.54 10.84
C LYS A 165 -11.80 11.30 10.81
N GLU A 166 -12.32 10.76 9.71
CA GLU A 166 -13.74 10.46 9.53
C GLU A 166 -14.21 9.29 10.39
N VAL A 167 -13.42 8.20 10.45
CA VAL A 167 -13.85 6.94 11.07
C VAL A 167 -13.24 6.67 12.43
N GLY A 168 -12.24 7.43 12.85
CA GLY A 168 -11.68 7.33 14.21
C GLY A 168 -12.72 7.48 15.30
N PRO A 169 -13.63 8.49 15.25
CA PRO A 169 -14.74 8.60 16.19
C PRO A 169 -15.73 7.43 16.20
N LEU A 170 -15.69 6.58 15.17
CA LEU A 170 -16.52 5.37 15.05
C LEU A 170 -15.81 4.12 15.62
N GLY A 171 -14.64 4.28 16.27
CA GLY A 171 -13.88 3.16 16.82
C GLY A 171 -13.05 2.37 15.79
N ILE A 172 -12.87 2.91 14.59
CA ILE A 172 -12.12 2.25 13.51
C ILE A 172 -10.73 2.86 13.42
N LYS A 173 -9.70 2.05 13.65
CA LYS A 173 -8.30 2.45 13.51
C LYS A 173 -7.88 2.43 12.04
N VAL A 174 -7.22 3.49 11.59
CA VAL A 174 -6.72 3.59 10.22
C VAL A 174 -5.22 3.89 10.27
N MET A 175 -4.45 3.19 9.42
CA MET A 175 -3.00 3.32 9.36
C MET A 175 -2.51 3.35 7.91
N VAL A 176 -1.41 4.04 7.70
CA VAL A 176 -0.61 3.98 6.49
C VAL A 176 0.62 3.11 6.74
N ILE A 177 0.92 2.20 5.83
CA ILE A 177 2.16 1.41 5.81
C ILE A 177 3.05 2.00 4.74
N GLU A 178 4.25 2.46 5.12
CA GLU A 178 5.23 3.10 4.22
C GLU A 178 6.52 2.28 4.13
N PRO A 179 6.58 1.29 3.22
CA PRO A 179 7.79 0.54 3.01
C PRO A 179 8.87 1.37 2.32
N GLY A 180 10.10 1.19 2.76
CA GLY A 180 11.30 1.48 1.98
C GLY A 180 11.55 0.40 0.92
N ALA A 181 12.80 0.04 0.70
CA ALA A 181 13.18 -0.98 -0.26
C ALA A 181 13.15 -2.39 0.36
N PHE A 182 12.22 -3.21 -0.07
CA PHE A 182 12.06 -4.60 0.38
C PHE A 182 12.46 -5.60 -0.69
N ARG A 183 13.04 -6.73 -0.27
CA ARG A 183 13.46 -7.82 -1.16
C ARG A 183 12.25 -8.68 -1.52
N THR A 184 11.52 -8.25 -2.55
CA THR A 184 10.28 -8.84 -3.04
C THR A 184 10.29 -8.98 -4.56
N HIS A 185 9.31 -9.69 -5.13
CA HIS A 185 9.07 -9.74 -6.57
C HIS A 185 8.52 -8.42 -7.15
N PHE A 186 8.27 -7.41 -6.32
CA PHE A 186 7.75 -6.12 -6.78
C PHE A 186 8.62 -5.46 -7.85
N TYR A 187 9.95 -5.55 -7.69
CA TYR A 187 10.90 -4.96 -8.65
C TYR A 187 11.09 -5.77 -9.93
N ASP A 188 10.72 -7.04 -9.92
CA ASP A 188 10.88 -7.94 -11.08
C ASP A 188 9.59 -8.04 -11.90
N GLU A 189 8.46 -8.34 -11.25
CA GLU A 189 7.20 -8.67 -11.90
C GLU A 189 6.19 -7.51 -11.92
N ALA A 190 6.22 -6.66 -10.91
CA ALA A 190 5.21 -5.61 -10.72
C ALA A 190 5.63 -4.23 -11.24
N TYR A 191 6.85 -4.09 -11.78
CA TYR A 191 7.30 -2.85 -12.39
C TYR A 191 7.14 -2.90 -13.91
N LYS A 192 6.22 -2.11 -14.43
CA LYS A 192 6.10 -1.84 -15.87
C LYS A 192 6.95 -0.61 -16.22
N ALA A 193 7.45 -0.52 -17.45
CA ALA A 193 8.19 0.63 -17.96
C ALA A 193 7.59 1.10 -19.29
N ALA A 194 7.55 2.41 -19.48
CA ALA A 194 7.17 3.00 -20.76
C ALA A 194 8.20 2.70 -21.86
N PRO A 195 7.78 2.69 -23.11
CA PRO A 195 8.70 2.74 -24.24
C PRO A 195 9.59 3.99 -24.17
N LEU A 196 10.86 3.84 -24.51
CA LEU A 196 11.85 4.91 -24.49
C LEU A 196 11.84 5.59 -25.85
N LYS A 197 11.38 6.82 -25.94
CA LYS A 197 11.10 7.54 -27.21
C LYS A 197 11.88 8.85 -27.35
N VAL A 198 12.24 9.51 -26.25
CA VAL A 198 12.80 10.87 -26.24
C VAL A 198 14.26 10.84 -25.77
N ASP A 199 15.19 11.00 -26.71
CA ASP A 199 16.65 10.90 -26.44
C ASP A 199 17.17 11.80 -25.32
N ALA A 200 16.50 12.94 -25.07
CA ALA A 200 16.86 13.84 -23.98
C ALA A 200 16.81 13.19 -22.60
N TYR A 201 16.08 12.08 -22.42
CA TYR A 201 15.96 11.34 -21.17
C TYR A 201 16.94 10.17 -21.02
N LYS A 202 17.83 9.96 -22.00
CA LYS A 202 18.73 8.80 -22.05
C LYS A 202 19.59 8.65 -20.79
N ASP A 203 20.19 9.73 -20.34
CA ASP A 203 21.13 9.70 -19.20
C ASP A 203 20.44 9.84 -17.84
N THR A 204 19.14 10.08 -17.81
CA THR A 204 18.32 10.24 -16.59
C THR A 204 17.30 9.12 -16.47
N THR A 205 16.11 9.33 -17.02
CA THR A 205 14.96 8.42 -16.88
C THR A 205 15.22 7.04 -17.48
N TRP A 206 15.79 6.95 -18.69
CA TRP A 206 16.04 5.67 -19.33
C TRP A 206 17.06 4.83 -18.57
N LYS A 207 18.16 5.46 -18.13
CA LYS A 207 19.16 4.81 -17.28
C LYS A 207 18.55 4.24 -16.01
N ARG A 208 17.64 5.00 -15.38
CA ARG A 208 16.92 4.55 -14.19
C ARG A 208 15.88 3.47 -14.47
N ALA A 209 15.13 3.58 -15.57
CA ALA A 209 14.12 2.60 -15.97
C ALA A 209 14.72 1.23 -16.31
N GLN A 210 15.91 1.23 -16.92
CA GLN A 210 16.64 0.02 -17.30
C GLN A 210 17.51 -0.58 -16.18
N ALA A 211 17.61 0.09 -15.01
CA ALA A 211 18.41 -0.43 -13.91
C ALA A 211 17.88 -1.79 -13.43
N VAL A 212 18.74 -2.81 -13.55
CA VAL A 212 18.43 -4.17 -13.13
C VAL A 212 18.31 -4.24 -11.60
N ASN A 213 17.28 -4.92 -11.13
CA ASN A 213 17.14 -5.24 -9.72
C ASN A 213 18.05 -6.42 -9.34
N GLN A 214 18.99 -6.19 -8.42
CA GLN A 214 19.94 -7.21 -7.96
C GLN A 214 19.45 -7.96 -6.71
N ARG A 215 18.20 -7.80 -6.29
CA ARG A 215 17.62 -8.39 -5.05
C ARG A 215 18.49 -8.13 -3.80
N GLN A 216 19.10 -6.95 -3.73
CA GLN A 216 19.96 -6.51 -2.62
C GLN A 216 19.23 -5.57 -1.65
N GLN A 217 17.92 -5.40 -1.80
CA GLN A 217 17.13 -4.55 -0.92
C GLN A 217 17.26 -5.02 0.55
N PRO A 218 17.39 -4.08 1.50
CA PRO A 218 17.65 -4.42 2.90
C PRO A 218 16.41 -4.96 3.63
N GLY A 219 15.20 -4.59 3.19
CA GLY A 219 13.97 -4.95 3.87
C GLY A 219 13.61 -6.44 3.75
N ASN A 220 13.20 -7.04 4.86
CA ASN A 220 12.75 -8.43 4.95
C ASN A 220 11.22 -8.49 5.02
N PRO A 221 10.53 -9.06 4.01
CA PRO A 221 9.07 -9.12 3.95
C PRO A 221 8.41 -9.85 5.14
N ALA A 222 9.05 -10.91 5.67
CA ALA A 222 8.52 -11.64 6.81
C ALA A 222 8.53 -10.77 8.08
N LYS A 223 9.64 -10.08 8.35
CA LYS A 223 9.71 -9.14 9.50
C LYS A 223 8.75 -7.96 9.35
N ALA A 224 8.50 -7.51 8.12
CA ALA A 224 7.47 -6.50 7.87
C ALA A 224 6.09 -7.02 8.25
N GLY A 225 5.75 -8.26 7.85
CA GLY A 225 4.49 -8.90 8.20
C GLY A 225 4.28 -9.02 9.71
N GLU A 226 5.29 -9.47 10.45
CA GLU A 226 5.27 -9.57 11.92
C GLU A 226 5.02 -8.20 12.59
N LEU A 227 5.70 -7.14 12.11
CA LEU A 227 5.51 -5.80 12.65
C LEU A 227 4.12 -5.24 12.33
N ILE A 228 3.63 -5.42 11.09
CA ILE A 228 2.29 -4.98 10.69
C ILE A 228 1.23 -5.70 11.52
N TYR A 229 1.35 -7.01 11.70
CA TYR A 229 0.47 -7.80 12.56
C TYR A 229 0.42 -7.23 13.99
N LYS A 230 1.59 -7.02 14.60
CA LYS A 230 1.69 -6.44 15.95
C LYS A 230 0.99 -5.09 16.04
N MET A 231 1.21 -4.19 15.07
CA MET A 231 0.62 -2.85 15.07
C MET A 231 -0.91 -2.84 14.89
N ALA A 232 -1.49 -3.88 14.31
CA ALA A 232 -2.95 -4.01 14.26
C ALA A 232 -3.58 -4.16 15.65
N TYR A 233 -2.86 -4.73 16.60
CA TYR A 233 -3.29 -4.95 17.98
C TYR A 233 -2.82 -3.86 18.95
N GLU A 234 -1.81 -3.06 18.57
CA GLU A 234 -1.24 -2.03 19.42
C GLU A 234 -2.22 -0.86 19.56
N GLU A 235 -2.54 -0.43 20.79
CA GLU A 235 -3.46 0.69 21.03
C GLU A 235 -2.86 2.02 20.57
N GLU A 236 -1.59 2.26 20.86
CA GLU A 236 -0.84 3.46 20.48
C GLU A 236 -0.04 3.27 19.18
N ALA A 237 -0.61 2.53 18.21
CA ALA A 237 0.05 2.35 16.92
C ALA A 237 0.18 3.70 16.19
N PRO A 238 1.31 3.94 15.48
CA PRO A 238 1.47 5.16 14.72
C PRO A 238 0.50 5.20 13.54
N PHE A 239 0.03 6.39 13.17
CA PHE A 239 -0.77 6.54 11.95
C PHE A 239 0.05 6.15 10.70
N ARG A 240 1.34 6.58 10.62
CA ARG A 240 2.29 6.18 9.57
C ARG A 240 3.31 5.18 10.11
N LEU A 241 3.23 3.94 9.66
CA LEU A 241 4.16 2.87 10.00
C LEU A 241 5.27 2.80 8.94
N LEU A 242 6.42 3.39 9.24
CA LEU A 242 7.60 3.34 8.39
C LEU A 242 8.27 1.96 8.50
N LEU A 243 8.53 1.31 7.37
CA LEU A 243 9.19 0.01 7.35
C LEU A 243 10.57 0.09 6.71
N GLY A 244 11.60 -0.13 7.52
CA GLY A 244 13.01 -0.10 7.14
C GLY A 244 13.73 1.19 7.53
N ALA A 245 15.03 1.10 7.79
CA ALA A 245 15.85 2.25 8.14
C ALA A 245 15.93 3.27 7.02
N ASP A 246 15.91 2.81 5.78
CA ASP A 246 15.87 3.65 4.59
C ASP A 246 14.56 4.47 4.50
N ALA A 247 13.44 3.88 4.95
CA ALA A 247 12.17 4.60 5.03
C ALA A 247 12.25 5.73 6.07
N VAL A 248 12.71 5.44 7.28
CA VAL A 248 12.86 6.43 8.35
C VAL A 248 13.76 7.58 7.88
N ASN A 249 14.94 7.28 7.36
CA ASN A 249 15.89 8.29 6.90
C ASN A 249 15.31 9.13 5.75
N ALA A 250 14.59 8.52 4.83
CA ALA A 250 13.99 9.22 3.69
C ALA A 250 12.92 10.21 4.14
N VAL A 251 12.01 9.77 5.02
CA VAL A 251 10.90 10.61 5.52
C VAL A 251 11.44 11.78 6.33
N VAL A 252 12.35 11.52 7.28
CA VAL A 252 12.97 12.57 8.12
C VAL A 252 13.68 13.61 7.25
N SER A 253 14.57 13.17 6.35
CA SER A 253 15.31 14.09 5.46
C SER A 253 14.38 14.90 4.55
N THR A 254 13.29 14.30 4.05
CA THR A 254 12.31 15.02 3.22
C THR A 254 11.54 16.06 4.02
N ALA A 255 11.13 15.73 5.25
CA ALA A 255 10.42 16.64 6.13
C ALA A 255 11.31 17.83 6.52
N GLU A 256 12.57 17.60 6.91
CA GLU A 256 13.55 18.65 7.21
C GLU A 256 13.76 19.60 6.02
N GLY A 257 13.89 19.05 4.81
CA GLY A 257 14.02 19.85 3.60
C GLY A 257 12.80 20.73 3.33
N ARG A 258 11.59 20.21 3.48
CA ARG A 258 10.33 20.96 3.32
C ARG A 258 10.20 22.07 4.37
N ILE A 259 10.56 21.79 5.63
CA ILE A 259 10.55 22.79 6.71
C ILE A 259 11.53 23.91 6.41
N ALA A 260 12.75 23.57 6.00
CA ALA A 260 13.77 24.57 5.64
C ALA A 260 13.33 25.47 4.49
N GLU A 261 12.72 24.89 3.43
CA GLU A 261 12.18 25.63 2.30
C GLU A 261 11.03 26.55 2.72
N ALA A 262 10.05 26.04 3.48
CA ALA A 262 8.93 26.83 3.99
C ALA A 262 9.39 28.02 4.82
N ASN A 263 10.36 27.81 5.73
CA ASN A 263 10.93 28.89 6.56
C ASN A 263 11.68 29.93 5.71
N LYS A 264 12.44 29.49 4.70
CA LYS A 264 13.17 30.38 3.80
C LYS A 264 12.27 31.35 3.05
N PHE A 265 11.09 30.91 2.65
CA PHE A 265 10.14 31.70 1.87
C PHE A 265 8.93 32.20 2.68
N ALA A 266 8.97 32.09 4.01
CA ALA A 266 7.84 32.40 4.90
C ALA A 266 7.30 33.83 4.72
N GLU A 267 8.17 34.85 4.62
CA GLU A 267 7.74 36.24 4.47
C GLU A 267 7.03 36.49 3.14
N PHE A 268 7.54 35.91 2.05
CA PHE A 268 6.84 35.97 0.74
C PHE A 268 5.46 35.31 0.81
N SER A 269 5.37 34.13 1.44
CA SER A 269 4.12 33.39 1.55
C SER A 269 3.08 34.13 2.41
N LYS A 270 3.51 34.73 3.52
CA LYS A 270 2.64 35.50 4.43
C LYS A 270 2.12 36.82 3.81
N SER A 271 2.83 37.38 2.82
CA SER A 271 2.43 38.63 2.15
C SER A 271 1.16 38.50 1.29
N THR A 272 0.60 37.29 1.16
CA THR A 272 -0.65 37.03 0.43
C THR A 272 -1.93 37.21 1.26
N GLY A 273 -1.80 37.64 2.53
CA GLY A 273 -2.94 37.99 3.39
C GLY A 273 -3.60 39.31 2.96
N PHE A 274 -4.81 39.56 3.46
CA PHE A 274 -5.42 40.88 3.33
C PHE A 274 -4.67 41.88 4.22
N ASP A 275 -4.50 43.12 3.72
CA ASP A 275 -4.03 44.24 4.57
C ASP A 275 -5.14 44.54 5.58
N GLU A 276 -4.85 44.45 6.90
CA GLU A 276 -5.74 44.87 7.98
C GLU A 276 -5.77 46.37 8.15
#